data_09d7bb831a8e205d0d65ac2c7baa6f27
#
_entry.id   09d7bb831a8e205d0d65ac2c7baa6f27
#
_cell.length_a   1.000
_cell.length_b   1.000
_cell.length_c   1.000
_cell.angle_alpha   90.00
_cell.angle_beta   90.00
_cell.angle_gamma   90.00
#
_symmetry.space_group_name_H-M   'P 1'
#
loop_
_entity.id
_entity.type
_entity.pdbx_description
1 polymer ?
#
loop_
_entity_poly.entity_id
_entity_poly.type
_entity_poly.pdbx_seq_one_letter_code
_entity_poly.pdbx_strand_id
1 'polypeptide(L)'
;NMVDKPSVDRDSQFLDYARLHKVTVQAWSPFQYGMFEGTFIDNDGFPKLNQELQKLADKYEVGKNAIAAAWILRHPANIQMLVGSMNPQHIRDSAKGAKIRLTRQEWYDLYLAAGNYLP
;
A
#
# COMPACT_ATOMS: atom_id res chain seq x y z
N ASN A 1 2.44 7.63 6.70
CA ASN A 1 1.14 7.71 7.34
C ASN A 1 0.09 8.22 6.34
N MET A 2 -0.93 7.42 6.05
CA MET A 2 -1.96 7.76 5.05
C MET A 2 -2.93 8.86 5.50
N VAL A 3 -3.00 9.14 6.79
CA VAL A 3 -3.99 10.04 7.39
C VAL A 3 -3.37 11.36 7.88
N ASP A 4 -2.10 11.35 8.18
CA ASP A 4 -1.44 12.50 8.78
C ASP A 4 -1.04 13.54 7.72
N LYS A 5 -1.69 14.69 7.74
CA LYS A 5 -1.36 15.83 6.87
C LYS A 5 0.10 16.31 6.98
N PRO A 6 0.80 16.14 8.14
CA PRO A 6 2.21 16.48 8.22
C PRO A 6 3.17 15.40 7.72
N SER A 7 2.71 14.30 7.14
CA SER A 7 3.63 13.39 6.46
C SER A 7 4.27 14.13 5.29
N VAL A 8 5.44 14.69 5.55
CA VAL A 8 6.15 15.67 4.72
C VAL A 8 6.42 15.15 3.31
N ASP A 9 6.53 13.82 3.16
CA ASP A 9 6.89 13.17 1.90
C ASP A 9 5.68 12.64 1.12
N ARG A 10 4.47 12.97 1.53
CA ARG A 10 3.25 12.48 0.89
C ARG A 10 3.11 12.98 -0.54
N ASP A 11 3.42 14.24 -0.76
CA ASP A 11 3.30 14.93 -2.05
C ASP A 11 4.64 15.53 -2.50
N SER A 12 5.73 15.15 -1.82
CA SER A 12 7.06 15.64 -2.17
C SER A 12 7.59 14.93 -3.42
N GLN A 13 8.53 15.55 -4.06
CA GLN A 13 9.25 15.02 -5.22
C GLN A 13 10.26 13.91 -4.85
N PHE A 14 10.20 13.38 -3.63
CA PHE A 14 11.14 12.37 -3.14
C PHE A 14 11.17 11.12 -4.01
N LEU A 15 9.99 10.61 -4.38
CA LEU A 15 9.91 9.42 -5.23
C LEU A 15 10.43 9.68 -6.65
N ASP A 16 10.23 10.90 -7.17
CA ASP A 16 10.79 11.27 -8.47
C ASP A 16 12.30 11.44 -8.41
N TYR A 17 12.82 12.02 -7.33
CA TYR A 17 14.26 12.08 -7.06
C TYR A 17 14.86 10.67 -6.99
N ALA A 18 14.24 9.77 -6.23
CA ALA A 18 14.70 8.39 -6.09
C ALA A 18 14.73 7.66 -7.45
N ARG A 19 13.72 7.88 -8.30
CA ARG A 19 13.71 7.33 -9.67
C ARG A 19 14.85 7.87 -10.52
N LEU A 20 15.04 9.19 -10.51
CA LEU A 20 16.08 9.86 -11.30
C LEU A 20 17.47 9.36 -10.92
N HIS A 21 17.73 9.20 -9.64
CA HIS A 21 19.03 8.81 -9.10
C HIS A 21 19.18 7.31 -8.86
N LYS A 22 18.19 6.49 -9.27
CA LYS A 22 18.17 5.02 -9.11
C LYS A 22 18.36 4.57 -7.67
N VAL A 23 17.80 5.32 -6.73
CA VAL A 23 17.80 4.99 -5.30
C VAL A 23 16.63 4.05 -5.01
N THR A 24 16.90 2.92 -4.35
CA THR A 24 15.84 2.01 -3.87
C THR A 24 15.22 2.58 -2.61
N VAL A 25 13.90 2.76 -2.64
CA VAL A 25 13.12 3.24 -1.49
C VAL A 25 12.62 2.05 -0.69
N GLN A 26 12.78 2.07 0.62
CA GLN A 26 12.22 1.05 1.51
C GLN A 26 11.00 1.61 2.25
N ALA A 27 9.83 1.03 2.00
CA ALA A 27 8.60 1.38 2.72
C ALA A 27 8.54 0.64 4.05
N TRP A 28 8.79 1.38 5.13
CA TRP A 28 8.73 0.88 6.49
C TRP A 28 7.30 0.97 7.06
N SER A 29 6.87 -0.04 7.80
CA SER A 29 5.53 -0.14 8.38
C SER A 29 4.38 0.18 7.39
N PRO A 30 4.39 -0.40 6.20
CA PRO A 30 3.58 0.07 5.07
C PRO A 30 2.08 -0.06 5.28
N PHE A 31 1.62 -0.89 6.21
CA PHE A 31 0.20 -1.11 6.49
C PHE A 31 -0.29 -0.37 7.75
N GLN A 32 0.58 0.33 8.46
CA GLN A 32 0.19 1.13 9.62
C GLN A 32 -0.42 2.47 9.18
N TYR A 33 -1.43 2.92 9.92
CA TYR A 33 -2.04 4.23 9.72
C TYR A 33 -1.55 5.29 10.71
N GLY A 34 -0.80 4.89 11.72
CA GLY A 34 -0.14 5.75 12.70
C GLY A 34 0.88 4.97 13.50
N MET A 35 1.76 5.68 14.23
CA MET A 35 2.75 5.03 15.07
C MET A 35 2.05 4.36 16.26
N PHE A 36 2.12 3.03 16.35
CA PHE A 36 1.49 2.18 17.37
C PHE A 36 -0.04 2.13 17.35
N GLU A 37 -0.70 2.68 16.34
CA GLU A 37 -2.17 2.68 16.26
C GLU A 37 -2.75 1.47 15.53
N GLY A 38 -1.91 0.66 14.92
CA GLY A 38 -2.31 -0.55 14.21
C GLY A 38 -2.33 -0.41 12.70
N THR A 39 -2.98 -1.36 12.02
CA THR A 39 -3.05 -1.41 10.57
C THR A 39 -4.41 -0.91 10.06
N PHE A 40 -4.44 -0.39 8.83
CA PHE A 40 -5.69 -0.04 8.16
C PHE A 40 -6.44 -1.27 7.61
N ILE A 41 -5.75 -2.41 7.43
CA ILE A 41 -6.34 -3.65 6.93
C ILE A 41 -7.26 -4.22 8.01
N ASP A 42 -8.50 -4.56 7.63
CA ASP A 42 -9.56 -5.05 8.52
C ASP A 42 -9.91 -4.10 9.69
N ASN A 43 -9.68 -2.81 9.50
CA ASN A 43 -9.98 -1.78 10.49
C ASN A 43 -11.23 -1.00 10.09
N ASP A 44 -12.21 -0.92 10.98
CA ASP A 44 -13.50 -0.24 10.75
C ASP A 44 -13.36 1.27 10.52
N GLY A 45 -12.24 1.86 10.88
CA GLY A 45 -11.90 3.25 10.57
C GLY A 45 -11.67 3.52 9.07
N PHE A 46 -11.50 2.46 8.28
CA PHE A 46 -11.20 2.55 6.83
C PHE A 46 -12.15 1.70 5.98
N PRO A 47 -13.49 1.89 6.09
CA PRO A 47 -14.46 0.98 5.48
C PRO A 47 -14.38 0.96 3.95
N LYS A 48 -14.25 2.13 3.32
CA LYS A 48 -14.15 2.24 1.85
C LYS A 48 -12.90 1.55 1.31
N LEU A 49 -11.76 1.77 1.97
CA LEU A 49 -10.49 1.14 1.57
C LEU A 49 -10.57 -0.37 1.74
N ASN A 50 -11.10 -0.87 2.86
CA ASN A 50 -11.24 -2.29 3.09
C ASN A 50 -12.24 -2.97 2.14
N GLN A 51 -13.29 -2.27 1.73
CA GLN A 51 -14.20 -2.76 0.70
C GLN A 51 -13.51 -2.94 -0.65
N GLU A 52 -12.72 -1.95 -1.08
CA GLU A 52 -11.99 -2.04 -2.36
C GLU A 52 -10.86 -3.08 -2.29
N LEU A 53 -10.14 -3.17 -1.16
CA LEU A 53 -9.15 -4.22 -0.92
C LEU A 53 -9.79 -5.61 -1.01
N GLN A 54 -10.98 -5.82 -0.42
CA GLN A 54 -11.68 -7.10 -0.46
C GLN A 54 -12.11 -7.47 -1.89
N LYS A 55 -12.70 -6.53 -2.59
CA LYS A 55 -13.11 -6.71 -4.00
C LYS A 55 -11.93 -7.18 -4.88
N LEU A 56 -10.77 -6.57 -4.72
CA LEU A 56 -9.58 -6.96 -5.47
C LEU A 56 -8.96 -8.26 -4.94
N ALA A 57 -9.01 -8.51 -3.64
CA ALA A 57 -8.58 -9.77 -3.04
C ALA A 57 -9.37 -10.96 -3.61
N ASP A 58 -10.69 -10.82 -3.72
CA ASP A 58 -11.57 -11.83 -4.33
C ASP A 58 -11.26 -12.03 -5.82
N LYS A 59 -11.05 -10.93 -6.56
CA LYS A 59 -10.70 -10.97 -7.99
C LYS A 59 -9.39 -11.71 -8.27
N TYR A 60 -8.38 -11.49 -7.43
CA TYR A 60 -7.04 -12.07 -7.59
C TYR A 60 -6.82 -13.35 -6.79
N GLU A 61 -7.85 -13.83 -6.06
CA GLU A 61 -7.81 -15.04 -5.21
C GLU A 61 -6.67 -14.99 -4.17
N VAL A 62 -6.53 -13.86 -3.51
CA VAL A 62 -5.49 -13.59 -2.48
C VAL A 62 -6.09 -12.87 -1.26
N GLY A 63 -5.28 -12.65 -0.23
CA GLY A 63 -5.69 -11.80 0.90
C GLY A 63 -5.48 -10.30 0.64
N LYS A 64 -6.10 -9.47 1.48
CA LYS A 64 -5.97 -8.01 1.40
C LYS A 64 -4.51 -7.53 1.55
N ASN A 65 -3.70 -8.23 2.34
CA ASN A 65 -2.28 -7.93 2.48
C ASN A 65 -1.53 -8.00 1.15
N ALA A 66 -1.90 -8.97 0.29
CA ALA A 66 -1.30 -9.11 -1.03
C ALA A 66 -1.67 -7.93 -1.94
N ILE A 67 -2.92 -7.48 -1.90
CA ILE A 67 -3.38 -6.33 -2.69
C ILE A 67 -2.70 -5.04 -2.22
N ALA A 68 -2.63 -4.80 -0.91
CA ALA A 68 -1.94 -3.65 -0.35
C ALA A 68 -0.44 -3.65 -0.70
N ALA A 69 0.21 -4.81 -0.65
CA ALA A 69 1.59 -4.98 -1.10
C ALA A 69 1.75 -4.70 -2.60
N ALA A 70 0.86 -5.24 -3.44
CA ALA A 70 0.87 -5.02 -4.88
C ALA A 70 0.71 -3.54 -5.24
N TRP A 71 -0.11 -2.79 -4.48
CA TRP A 71 -0.29 -1.36 -4.67
C TRP A 71 1.02 -0.59 -4.49
N ILE A 72 1.78 -0.89 -3.43
CA ILE A 72 3.08 -0.27 -3.16
C ILE A 72 4.09 -0.64 -4.24
N LEU A 73 4.20 -1.94 -4.54
CA LEU A 73 5.19 -2.48 -5.47
C LEU A 73 4.95 -2.07 -6.92
N ARG A 74 3.71 -1.67 -7.27
CA ARG A 74 3.39 -1.19 -8.61
C ARG A 74 3.95 0.20 -8.90
N HIS A 75 4.31 0.97 -7.88
CA HIS A 75 4.86 2.31 -8.08
C HIS A 75 6.21 2.25 -8.80
N PRO A 76 6.45 3.09 -9.83
CA PRO A 76 7.65 3.00 -10.66
C PRO A 76 8.95 3.46 -9.97
N ALA A 77 8.88 3.91 -8.72
CA ALA A 77 10.05 4.30 -7.92
C ALA A 77 10.86 3.13 -7.35
N ASN A 78 10.60 1.89 -7.79
CA ASN A 78 11.31 0.70 -7.31
C ASN A 78 11.27 0.60 -5.77
N ILE A 79 10.06 0.63 -5.22
CA ILE A 79 9.85 0.57 -3.77
C ILE A 79 9.99 -0.88 -3.29
N GLN A 80 10.80 -1.08 -2.28
CA GLN A 80 10.95 -2.32 -1.54
C GLN A 80 10.10 -2.26 -0.28
N MET A 81 9.20 -3.23 -0.08
CA MET A 81 8.34 -3.26 1.10
C MET A 81 8.99 -4.05 2.24
N LEU A 82 9.06 -3.45 3.43
CA LEU A 82 9.50 -4.12 4.64
C LEU A 82 8.28 -4.72 5.36
N VAL A 83 8.22 -6.05 5.39
CA VAL A 83 7.11 -6.76 6.05
C VAL A 83 7.32 -6.78 7.56
N GLY A 84 6.48 -6.05 8.30
CA GLY A 84 6.57 -5.88 9.76
C GLY A 84 5.71 -6.88 10.55
N SER A 85 5.38 -8.04 10.01
CA SER A 85 4.52 -9.03 10.67
C SER A 85 5.33 -10.23 11.18
N MET A 86 4.98 -10.73 12.37
CA MET A 86 5.46 -12.01 12.90
C MET A 86 4.51 -13.18 12.56
N ASN A 87 3.35 -12.90 11.97
CA ASN A 87 2.41 -13.92 11.55
C ASN A 87 2.84 -14.50 10.20
N PRO A 88 3.17 -15.81 10.12
CA PRO A 88 3.62 -16.44 8.88
C PRO A 88 2.62 -16.34 7.74
N GLN A 89 1.32 -16.34 8.04
CA GLN A 89 0.27 -16.21 7.01
C GLN A 89 0.26 -14.81 6.40
N HIS A 90 0.39 -13.76 7.22
CA HIS A 90 0.48 -12.38 6.72
C HIS A 90 1.73 -12.16 5.87
N ILE A 91 2.85 -12.78 6.26
CA ILE A 91 4.11 -12.71 5.48
C ILE A 91 3.93 -13.37 4.11
N ARG A 92 3.38 -14.60 4.09
CA ARG A 92 3.13 -15.33 2.84
C ARG A 92 2.16 -14.58 1.92
N ASP A 93 1.10 -14.03 2.51
CA ASP A 93 0.10 -13.30 1.75
C ASP A 93 0.70 -12.00 1.18
N SER A 94 1.42 -11.23 1.98
CA SER A 94 2.12 -10.03 1.49
C SER A 94 3.09 -10.37 0.35
N ALA A 95 3.82 -11.48 0.43
CA ALA A 95 4.74 -11.90 -0.61
C ALA A 95 4.04 -12.23 -1.95
N LYS A 96 2.79 -12.71 -1.92
CA LYS A 96 1.99 -12.92 -3.15
C LYS A 96 1.77 -11.63 -3.92
N GLY A 97 1.73 -10.49 -3.23
CA GLY A 97 1.58 -9.17 -3.85
C GLY A 97 2.63 -8.86 -4.91
N ALA A 98 3.84 -9.43 -4.78
CA ALA A 98 4.90 -9.26 -5.78
C ALA A 98 4.57 -9.87 -7.16
N LYS A 99 3.61 -10.79 -7.22
CA LYS A 99 3.16 -11.43 -8.47
C LYS A 99 1.92 -10.79 -9.07
N ILE A 100 1.28 -9.87 -8.35
CA ILE A 100 0.05 -9.21 -8.78
C ILE A 100 0.39 -7.93 -9.52
N ARG A 101 -0.18 -7.77 -10.69
CA ARG A 101 -0.09 -6.53 -11.47
C ARG A 101 -1.45 -5.86 -11.51
N LEU A 102 -1.69 -4.97 -10.56
CA LEU A 102 -2.87 -4.13 -10.57
C LEU A 102 -2.93 -3.30 -11.86
N THR A 103 -4.10 -3.16 -12.44
CA THR A 103 -4.31 -2.21 -13.54
C THR A 103 -4.13 -0.77 -13.04
N ARG A 104 -4.03 0.19 -13.97
CA ARG A 104 -4.00 1.61 -13.60
C ARG A 104 -5.26 2.00 -12.84
N GLN A 105 -6.43 1.56 -13.31
CA GLN A 105 -7.72 1.88 -12.68
C GLN A 105 -7.78 1.36 -11.24
N GLU A 106 -7.46 0.09 -11.01
CA GLU A 106 -7.44 -0.52 -9.68
C GLU A 106 -6.50 0.20 -8.71
N TRP A 107 -5.35 0.63 -9.20
CA TRP A 107 -4.39 1.39 -8.40
C TRP A 107 -4.99 2.73 -7.94
N TYR A 108 -5.66 3.45 -8.84
CA TYR A 108 -6.32 4.71 -8.50
C TYR A 108 -7.61 4.52 -7.71
N ASP A 109 -8.35 3.45 -7.90
CA ASP A 109 -9.53 3.12 -7.10
C ASP A 109 -9.14 2.94 -5.62
N LEU A 110 -8.04 2.23 -5.35
CA LEU A 110 -7.46 2.12 -4.01
C LEU A 110 -6.98 3.46 -3.46
N TYR A 111 -6.34 4.28 -4.28
CA TYR A 111 -5.86 5.61 -3.91
C TYR A 111 -7.02 6.51 -3.45
N LEU A 112 -8.11 6.51 -4.20
CA LEU A 112 -9.33 7.27 -3.87
C LEU A 112 -10.06 6.69 -2.65
N ALA A 113 -10.14 5.36 -2.54
CA ALA A 113 -10.75 4.68 -1.41
C ALA A 113 -10.01 4.95 -0.09
N ALA A 114 -8.73 5.25 -0.15
CA ALA A 114 -7.91 5.70 0.98
C ALA A 114 -8.16 7.16 1.39
N GLY A 115 -9.08 7.88 0.72
CA GLY A 115 -9.42 9.27 1.02
C GLY A 115 -8.51 10.30 0.35
N ASN A 116 -7.72 9.89 -0.62
CA ASN A 116 -6.90 10.82 -1.40
C ASN A 116 -7.72 11.46 -2.53
N TYR A 117 -7.24 12.57 -3.04
CA TYR A 117 -7.85 13.29 -4.16
C TYR A 117 -6.96 13.20 -5.40
N LEU A 118 -7.58 13.13 -6.55
CA LEU A 118 -6.89 13.34 -7.82
C LEU A 118 -6.96 14.84 -8.16
N PRO A 119 -5.90 15.37 -8.78
CA PRO A 119 -5.91 16.76 -9.26
C PRO A 119 -6.95 16.99 -10.35
#